data_bec6f203b331bf0341586bfa4f655945
#
_entry.id   bec6f203b331bf0341586bfa4f655945
#
_cell.length_a   1.000
_cell.length_b   1.000
_cell.length_c   1.000
_cell.angle_alpha   90.00
_cell.angle_beta   90.00
_cell.angle_gamma   90.00
#
_symmetry.space_group_name_H-M   'P 1'
#
loop_
_entity.id
_entity.type
_entity.pdbx_description
1 polymer ?
#
loop_
_entity_poly.entity_id
_entity_poly.type
_entity_poly.pdbx_seq_one_letter_code
_entity_poly.pdbx_strand_id
1 'polypeptide(L)'
;IDNIMDARHAIYILDDLKKAGRLSRSFSDEDVISLATGISKLKNKRFFDSRIRNIEELVALDSLLRSAGLNGETDALFYATLNDSWNFPGVQNRYSGYRVYGGIDPEYQLNYNSTSADWKLSPQGNSKSWESRSSADMGLMVGDKHEKPISLSWQSTLDVWAGYGIEQNIRKEKMILPEPWDARVWKTTQQRGNISAVYSVGYYPSSRTWLKAGINVSGYYYGKGTDKPYGIEESDMHPSVYACRT
;
A
#
# COMPACT_ATOMS: atom_id res chain seq x y z
N ILE A 1 -2.41 -7.77 11.80
CA ILE A 1 -2.51 -6.30 11.74
C ILE A 1 -3.96 -5.89 11.87
N ASP A 2 -4.25 -5.10 12.91
CA ASP A 2 -5.59 -4.63 13.23
C ASP A 2 -5.81 -3.19 12.76
N ASN A 3 -7.02 -2.91 12.27
CA ASN A 3 -7.42 -1.55 11.93
C ASN A 3 -7.82 -0.81 13.22
N ILE A 4 -7.13 0.29 13.52
CA ILE A 4 -7.37 1.08 14.74
C ILE A 4 -8.27 2.30 14.51
N MET A 5 -8.93 2.38 13.36
CA MET A 5 -9.74 3.57 13.02
C MET A 5 -10.92 3.78 13.95
N ASP A 6 -11.57 2.71 14.41
CA ASP A 6 -12.73 2.82 15.29
C ASP A 6 -12.33 3.25 16.71
N ALA A 7 -11.19 2.77 17.23
CA ALA A 7 -10.63 3.26 18.49
C ALA A 7 -10.26 4.75 18.41
N ARG A 8 -9.66 5.16 17.31
CA ARG A 8 -9.30 6.54 17.05
C ARG A 8 -10.54 7.44 16.92
N HIS A 9 -11.58 6.95 16.24
CA HIS A 9 -12.86 7.65 16.13
C HIS A 9 -13.53 7.82 17.49
N ALA A 10 -13.50 6.77 18.34
CA ALA A 10 -13.98 6.85 19.71
C ALA A 10 -13.25 7.95 20.52
N ILE A 11 -11.92 8.02 20.41
CA ILE A 11 -11.11 9.05 21.08
C ILE A 11 -11.51 10.45 20.61
N TYR A 12 -11.68 10.68 19.31
CA TYR A 12 -12.10 11.99 18.80
C TYR A 12 -13.47 12.41 19.32
N ILE A 13 -14.45 11.51 19.31
CA ILE A 13 -15.78 11.78 19.89
C ILE A 13 -15.67 12.19 21.36
N LEU A 14 -14.91 11.41 22.14
CA LEU A 14 -14.75 11.68 23.57
C LEU A 14 -13.99 12.97 23.86
N ASP A 15 -12.93 13.25 23.10
CA ASP A 15 -12.16 14.49 23.24
C ASP A 15 -12.99 15.73 22.88
N ASP A 16 -13.78 15.68 21.82
CA ASP A 16 -14.60 16.80 21.39
C ASP A 16 -15.75 17.05 22.36
N LEU A 17 -16.41 16.00 22.86
CA LEU A 17 -17.42 16.12 23.93
C LEU A 17 -16.81 16.65 25.24
N LYS A 18 -15.57 16.25 25.57
CA LYS A 18 -14.84 16.77 26.72
C LYS A 18 -14.55 18.26 26.56
N LYS A 19 -14.07 18.70 25.40
CA LYS A 19 -13.82 20.13 25.10
C LYS A 19 -15.11 20.95 25.15
N ALA A 20 -16.22 20.37 24.69
CA ALA A 20 -17.54 20.99 24.78
C ALA A 20 -18.14 21.00 26.21
N GLY A 21 -17.48 20.36 27.19
CA GLY A 21 -17.98 20.27 28.57
C GLY A 21 -19.23 19.38 28.70
N ARG A 22 -19.37 18.40 27.82
CA ARG A 22 -20.55 17.52 27.74
C ARG A 22 -20.28 16.08 28.22
N LEU A 23 -19.12 15.82 28.83
CA LEU A 23 -18.87 14.59 29.56
C LEU A 23 -19.08 14.74 31.05
N SER A 24 -19.66 13.74 31.71
CA SER A 24 -19.89 13.70 33.15
C SER A 24 -18.59 13.45 33.94
N ARG A 25 -17.65 12.72 33.34
CA ARG A 25 -16.35 12.35 33.93
C ARG A 25 -15.26 12.23 32.87
N SER A 26 -14.01 12.11 33.31
CA SER A 26 -12.93 11.71 32.43
C SER A 26 -13.11 10.28 31.95
N PHE A 27 -12.76 10.00 30.70
CA PHE A 27 -12.84 8.66 30.11
C PHE A 27 -11.54 7.88 30.34
N SER A 28 -11.68 6.57 30.42
CA SER A 28 -10.57 5.58 30.53
C SER A 28 -10.31 4.86 29.21
N ASP A 29 -9.26 4.04 29.16
CA ASP A 29 -8.97 3.20 27.99
C ASP A 29 -10.09 2.16 27.76
N GLU A 30 -10.70 1.66 28.82
CA GLU A 30 -11.85 0.73 28.72
C GLU A 30 -13.07 1.41 28.09
N ASP A 31 -13.32 2.66 28.42
CA ASP A 31 -14.39 3.45 27.79
C ASP A 31 -14.15 3.61 26.28
N VAL A 32 -12.90 3.89 25.89
CA VAL A 32 -12.49 3.99 24.48
C VAL A 32 -12.73 2.65 23.76
N ILE A 33 -12.31 1.54 24.33
CA ILE A 33 -12.48 0.20 23.74
C ILE A 33 -13.97 -0.15 23.61
N SER A 34 -14.76 0.13 24.63
CA SER A 34 -16.21 -0.10 24.62
C SER A 34 -16.91 0.69 23.53
N LEU A 35 -16.61 2.00 23.44
CA LEU A 35 -17.17 2.88 22.42
C LEU A 35 -16.70 2.48 21.01
N ALA A 36 -15.42 2.14 20.84
CA ALA A 36 -14.87 1.66 19.56
C ALA A 36 -15.56 0.38 19.10
N THR A 37 -15.82 -0.55 20.01
CA THR A 37 -16.55 -1.78 19.71
C THR A 37 -17.98 -1.48 19.25
N GLY A 38 -18.65 -0.53 19.90
CA GLY A 38 -19.97 -0.05 19.49
C GLY A 38 -19.96 0.60 18.11
N ILE A 39 -18.98 1.47 17.85
CA ILE A 39 -18.75 2.12 16.54
C ILE A 39 -18.55 1.06 15.44
N SER A 40 -17.72 0.06 15.70
CA SER A 40 -17.48 -1.03 14.75
C SER A 40 -18.78 -1.80 14.42
N LYS A 41 -19.61 -2.08 15.41
CA LYS A 41 -20.92 -2.73 15.21
C LYS A 41 -21.86 -1.85 14.38
N LEU A 42 -21.90 -0.54 14.62
CA LEU A 42 -22.72 0.39 13.83
C LEU A 42 -22.26 0.47 12.37
N LYS A 43 -20.96 0.56 12.14
CA LYS A 43 -20.40 0.59 10.77
C LYS A 43 -20.63 -0.73 10.03
N ASN A 44 -20.56 -1.87 10.72
CA ASN A 44 -20.83 -3.17 10.12
C ASN A 44 -22.30 -3.33 9.69
N LYS A 45 -23.25 -2.68 10.33
CA LYS A 45 -24.63 -2.63 9.85
C LYS A 45 -24.75 -1.94 8.50
N ARG A 46 -23.95 -0.91 8.23
CA ARG A 46 -23.94 -0.23 6.92
C ARG A 46 -23.43 -1.12 5.77
N PHE A 47 -22.65 -2.14 6.08
CA PHE A 47 -22.19 -3.11 5.08
C PHE A 47 -23.35 -3.93 4.49
N PHE A 48 -24.34 -4.25 5.33
CA PHE A 48 -25.53 -5.00 4.91
C PHE A 48 -26.68 -4.09 4.45
N ASP A 49 -26.77 -2.87 4.97
CA ASP A 49 -27.75 -1.84 4.56
C ASP A 49 -26.99 -0.54 4.29
N SER A 50 -26.78 -0.23 3.02
CA SER A 50 -26.02 0.94 2.57
C SER A 50 -26.70 2.29 2.87
N ARG A 51 -27.91 2.29 3.41
CA ARG A 51 -28.63 3.52 3.79
C ARG A 51 -27.93 4.16 5.00
N ILE A 52 -27.63 5.44 4.87
CA ILE A 52 -27.10 6.27 5.97
C ILE A 52 -28.29 6.70 6.83
N ARG A 53 -28.29 6.28 8.10
CA ARG A 53 -29.33 6.61 9.08
C ARG A 53 -28.72 7.43 10.22
N ASN A 54 -28.28 8.66 9.92
CA ASN A 54 -27.54 9.49 10.87
C ASN A 54 -28.25 9.63 12.23
N ILE A 55 -29.57 9.83 12.24
CA ILE A 55 -30.31 9.98 13.49
C ILE A 55 -30.28 8.70 14.33
N GLU A 56 -30.51 7.54 13.71
CA GLU A 56 -30.47 6.25 14.41
C GLU A 56 -29.07 5.96 14.96
N GLU A 57 -28.03 6.32 14.22
CA GLU A 57 -26.65 6.16 14.64
C GLU A 57 -26.27 7.07 15.81
N LEU A 58 -26.69 8.33 15.77
CA LEU A 58 -26.51 9.29 16.89
C LEU A 58 -27.23 8.84 18.15
N VAL A 59 -28.46 8.32 18.03
CA VAL A 59 -29.22 7.73 19.15
C VAL A 59 -28.50 6.51 19.71
N ALA A 60 -27.95 5.65 18.86
CA ALA A 60 -27.18 4.49 19.30
C ALA A 60 -25.88 4.90 20.02
N LEU A 61 -25.18 5.91 19.51
CA LEU A 61 -23.97 6.46 20.16
C LEU A 61 -24.30 7.10 21.52
N ASP A 62 -25.37 7.88 21.61
CA ASP A 62 -25.84 8.44 22.89
C ASP A 62 -26.15 7.31 23.88
N SER A 63 -26.83 6.25 23.44
CA SER A 63 -27.10 5.08 24.27
C SER A 63 -25.81 4.39 24.76
N LEU A 64 -24.78 4.28 23.92
CA LEU A 64 -23.48 3.75 24.32
C LEU A 64 -22.78 4.64 25.35
N LEU A 65 -22.79 5.95 25.17
CA LEU A 65 -22.21 6.92 26.10
C LEU A 65 -22.94 6.89 27.45
N ARG A 66 -24.27 6.78 27.45
CA ARG A 66 -25.10 6.61 28.66
C ARG A 66 -24.78 5.31 29.40
N SER A 67 -24.68 4.21 28.68
CA SER A 67 -24.38 2.91 29.30
C SER A 67 -22.99 2.87 29.94
N ALA A 68 -22.05 3.66 29.42
CA ALA A 68 -20.72 3.86 30.00
C ALA A 68 -20.68 4.91 31.11
N GLY A 69 -21.81 5.59 31.41
CA GLY A 69 -21.85 6.67 32.39
C GLY A 69 -21.00 7.89 32.04
N LEU A 70 -20.80 8.14 30.73
CA LEU A 70 -19.95 9.22 30.21
C LEU A 70 -20.75 10.46 29.84
N ASN A 71 -22.05 10.34 29.56
CA ASN A 71 -22.86 11.46 29.13
C ASN A 71 -23.10 12.47 30.28
N GLY A 72 -22.82 13.73 29.99
CA GLY A 72 -23.21 14.87 30.84
C GLY A 72 -24.57 15.40 30.39
N GLU A 73 -24.66 16.72 30.24
CA GLU A 73 -25.84 17.39 29.72
C GLU A 73 -26.05 17.10 28.25
N THR A 74 -27.21 16.51 27.89
CA THR A 74 -27.58 16.14 26.52
C THR A 74 -28.47 17.21 25.90
N ASP A 75 -27.87 18.33 25.54
CA ASP A 75 -28.49 19.44 24.85
C ASP A 75 -28.19 19.48 23.35
N ALA A 76 -28.60 20.57 22.69
CA ALA A 76 -28.33 20.77 21.26
C ALA A 76 -26.83 20.80 20.94
N LEU A 77 -26.00 21.34 21.85
CA LEU A 77 -24.55 21.38 21.67
C LEU A 77 -23.94 19.98 21.75
N PHE A 78 -24.43 19.13 22.66
CA PHE A 78 -24.01 17.71 22.72
C PHE A 78 -24.24 17.01 21.39
N TYR A 79 -25.48 17.07 20.84
CA TYR A 79 -25.82 16.39 19.60
C TYR A 79 -25.13 16.99 18.38
N ALA A 80 -24.92 18.31 18.34
CA ALA A 80 -24.15 18.94 17.27
C ALA A 80 -22.70 18.48 17.29
N THR A 81 -22.04 18.49 18.46
CA THR A 81 -20.66 18.03 18.62
C THR A 81 -20.53 16.52 18.27
N LEU A 82 -21.47 15.70 18.76
CA LEU A 82 -21.48 14.27 18.46
C LEU A 82 -21.65 14.00 16.96
N ASN A 83 -22.54 14.73 16.29
CA ASN A 83 -22.77 14.62 14.86
C ASN A 83 -21.54 15.04 14.05
N ASP A 84 -20.89 16.15 14.43
CA ASP A 84 -19.67 16.60 13.74
C ASP A 84 -18.56 15.57 13.88
N SER A 85 -18.29 15.08 15.08
CA SER A 85 -17.26 14.07 15.33
C SER A 85 -17.60 12.74 14.65
N TRP A 86 -18.88 12.35 14.58
CA TRP A 86 -19.33 11.12 13.91
C TRP A 86 -19.13 11.18 12.40
N ASN A 87 -19.39 12.32 11.76
CA ASN A 87 -19.28 12.49 10.32
C ASN A 87 -17.84 12.68 9.83
N PHE A 88 -16.88 12.94 10.72
CA PHE A 88 -15.47 13.16 10.38
C PHE A 88 -14.49 12.20 11.08
N PRO A 89 -14.61 10.88 10.84
CA PRO A 89 -13.79 9.87 11.53
C PRO A 89 -12.31 9.86 11.14
N GLY A 90 -11.92 10.71 10.19
CA GLY A 90 -10.59 10.72 9.59
C GLY A 90 -10.53 9.98 8.25
N VAL A 91 -9.70 10.48 7.33
CA VAL A 91 -9.65 10.04 5.93
C VAL A 91 -8.71 8.84 5.74
N GLN A 92 -7.67 8.69 6.57
CA GLN A 92 -6.61 7.69 6.37
C GLN A 92 -6.76 6.50 7.31
N ASN A 93 -6.76 5.30 6.72
CA ASN A 93 -6.72 4.06 7.49
C ASN A 93 -5.40 3.95 8.26
N ARG A 94 -5.49 3.61 9.52
CA ARG A 94 -4.35 3.35 10.40
C ARG A 94 -4.46 1.94 10.98
N TYR A 95 -3.30 1.33 11.13
CA TYR A 95 -3.18 -0.06 11.53
C TYR A 95 -2.21 -0.20 12.69
N SER A 96 -2.37 -1.27 13.45
CA SER A 96 -1.46 -1.68 14.53
C SER A 96 -1.21 -3.18 14.45
N GLY A 97 0.01 -3.58 14.72
CA GLY A 97 0.40 -4.99 14.77
C GLY A 97 1.46 -5.37 13.76
N TYR A 98 1.72 -6.63 13.66
CA TYR A 98 2.66 -7.22 12.71
C TYR A 98 2.00 -8.34 11.91
N ARG A 99 2.53 -8.60 10.73
CA ARG A 99 2.07 -9.68 9.86
C ARG A 99 3.26 -10.27 9.12
N VAL A 100 3.49 -11.56 9.32
CA VAL A 100 4.36 -12.35 8.47
C VAL A 100 3.54 -12.88 7.31
N TYR A 101 4.06 -12.80 6.10
CA TYR A 101 3.39 -13.29 4.90
C TYR A 101 4.38 -14.02 4.01
N GLY A 102 3.88 -14.89 3.19
CA GLY A 102 4.67 -15.62 2.20
C GLY A 102 3.78 -16.18 1.11
N GLY A 103 4.38 -16.44 -0.03
CA GLY A 103 3.61 -16.93 -1.17
C GLY A 103 4.47 -17.24 -2.38
N ILE A 104 3.79 -17.64 -3.44
CA ILE A 104 4.35 -17.80 -4.78
C ILE A 104 4.18 -16.46 -5.49
N ASP A 105 5.22 -16.01 -6.17
CA ASP A 105 5.28 -14.75 -6.91
C ASP A 105 5.49 -15.04 -8.40
N PRO A 106 4.42 -15.32 -9.16
CA PRO A 106 4.51 -15.49 -10.61
C PRO A 106 4.46 -14.12 -11.30
N GLU A 107 5.43 -13.82 -12.14
CA GLU A 107 5.44 -12.62 -12.97
C GLU A 107 5.59 -13.03 -14.45
N TYR A 108 4.82 -12.39 -15.31
CA TYR A 108 4.97 -12.52 -16.76
C TYR A 108 4.95 -11.15 -17.40
N GLN A 109 6.00 -10.84 -18.16
CA GLN A 109 6.12 -9.59 -18.88
C GLN A 109 6.34 -9.85 -20.36
N LEU A 110 5.61 -9.15 -21.21
CA LEU A 110 5.77 -9.16 -22.65
C LEU A 110 6.02 -7.72 -23.15
N ASN A 111 7.15 -7.51 -23.78
CA ASN A 111 7.51 -6.26 -24.42
C ASN A 111 7.67 -6.51 -25.93
N TYR A 112 7.01 -5.70 -26.73
CA TYR A 112 7.13 -5.72 -28.19
C TYR A 112 7.60 -4.33 -28.66
N ASN A 113 8.67 -4.31 -29.44
CA ASN A 113 9.21 -3.09 -30.03
C ASN A 113 9.39 -3.28 -31.53
N SER A 114 8.92 -2.33 -32.33
CA SER A 114 9.12 -2.29 -33.76
C SER A 114 9.75 -0.97 -34.15
N THR A 115 10.89 -1.03 -34.78
CA THR A 115 11.63 0.15 -35.22
C THR A 115 11.68 0.18 -36.74
N SER A 116 11.27 1.28 -37.35
CA SER A 116 11.46 1.53 -38.76
C SER A 116 12.21 2.86 -38.94
N ALA A 117 13.30 2.83 -39.70
CA ALA A 117 14.04 4.04 -40.06
C ALA A 117 14.04 4.21 -41.58
N ASP A 118 13.59 5.38 -42.01
CA ASP A 118 13.57 5.79 -43.42
C ASP A 118 14.73 6.74 -43.66
N TRP A 119 15.78 6.23 -44.31
CA TRP A 119 17.01 7.00 -44.59
C TRP A 119 17.00 7.46 -46.05
N LYS A 120 16.37 8.60 -46.31
CA LYS A 120 16.30 9.18 -47.66
C LYS A 120 17.65 9.50 -48.28
N LEU A 121 18.72 9.54 -47.49
CA LEU A 121 20.05 9.94 -47.89
C LEU A 121 21.15 8.86 -47.76
N SER A 122 20.78 7.65 -47.31
CA SER A 122 21.73 6.53 -47.15
C SER A 122 21.69 5.57 -48.32
N PRO A 123 22.84 5.18 -48.88
CA PRO A 123 22.93 4.16 -49.92
C PRO A 123 22.39 2.78 -49.48
N GLN A 124 22.21 2.59 -48.19
CA GLN A 124 21.75 1.34 -47.60
C GLN A 124 20.22 1.20 -47.54
N GLY A 125 19.45 2.25 -47.91
CA GLY A 125 17.97 2.18 -47.97
C GLY A 125 17.29 2.16 -46.61
N ASN A 126 15.99 1.88 -46.65
CA ASN A 126 15.15 1.81 -45.44
C ASN A 126 15.45 0.58 -44.58
N SER A 127 15.52 0.77 -43.27
CA SER A 127 15.65 -0.34 -42.31
C SER A 127 14.39 -0.58 -41.53
N LYS A 128 14.00 -1.84 -41.35
CA LYS A 128 12.88 -2.24 -40.52
C LYS A 128 13.28 -3.44 -39.67
N SER A 129 13.14 -3.30 -38.37
CA SER A 129 13.39 -4.38 -37.42
C SER A 129 12.28 -4.49 -36.41
N TRP A 130 12.08 -5.67 -35.89
CA TRP A 130 11.24 -5.87 -34.74
C TRP A 130 11.95 -6.70 -33.67
N GLU A 131 11.65 -6.42 -32.43
CA GLU A 131 12.16 -7.11 -31.26
C GLU A 131 10.97 -7.49 -30.35
N SER A 132 10.95 -8.71 -29.89
CA SER A 132 10.02 -9.17 -28.87
C SER A 132 10.83 -9.72 -27.70
N ARG A 133 10.54 -9.22 -26.51
CA ARG A 133 11.10 -9.74 -25.25
C ARG A 133 9.95 -10.25 -24.39
N SER A 134 10.03 -11.49 -23.97
CA SER A 134 9.15 -12.04 -22.94
C SER A 134 9.98 -12.54 -21.78
N SER A 135 9.57 -12.20 -20.56
CA SER A 135 10.11 -12.77 -19.34
C SER A 135 9.01 -13.47 -18.57
N ALA A 136 9.33 -14.63 -18.05
CA ALA A 136 8.48 -15.37 -17.13
C ALA A 136 9.31 -15.63 -15.86
N ASP A 137 8.79 -15.24 -14.73
CA ASP A 137 9.40 -15.44 -13.43
C ASP A 137 8.47 -16.26 -12.54
N MET A 138 9.05 -17.16 -11.77
CA MET A 138 8.35 -17.88 -10.72
C MET A 138 9.26 -18.00 -9.52
N GLY A 139 8.83 -17.44 -8.42
CA GLY A 139 9.58 -17.40 -7.18
C GLY A 139 8.75 -17.69 -5.95
N LEU A 140 9.45 -17.82 -4.84
CA LEU A 140 8.88 -17.81 -3.50
C LEU A 140 9.25 -16.49 -2.85
N MET A 141 8.30 -15.90 -2.13
CA MET A 141 8.54 -14.70 -1.35
C MET A 141 8.14 -14.89 0.10
N VAL A 142 8.85 -14.23 0.99
CA VAL A 142 8.52 -14.11 2.41
C VAL A 142 8.76 -12.68 2.85
N GLY A 143 7.88 -12.18 3.70
CA GLY A 143 8.01 -10.83 4.23
C GLY A 143 7.41 -10.68 5.61
N ASP A 144 7.78 -9.59 6.25
CA ASP A 144 7.27 -9.14 7.53
C ASP A 144 6.88 -7.66 7.44
N LYS A 145 5.65 -7.37 7.87
CA LYS A 145 5.13 -6.01 7.92
C LYS A 145 4.76 -5.63 9.34
N HIS A 146 5.31 -4.53 9.81
CA HIS A 146 5.06 -3.99 11.14
C HIS A 146 4.43 -2.59 11.03
N GLU A 147 3.24 -2.45 11.61
CA GLU A 147 2.49 -1.20 11.70
C GLU A 147 2.42 -0.77 13.18
N LYS A 148 3.04 0.37 13.52
CA LYS A 148 3.10 0.85 14.89
C LYS A 148 2.56 2.28 14.99
N PRO A 149 1.38 2.49 15.61
CA PRO A 149 0.96 3.81 16.04
C PRO A 149 1.86 4.27 17.18
N ILE A 150 2.56 5.40 16.99
CA ILE A 150 3.44 6.00 18.01
C ILE A 150 2.60 6.90 18.92
N SER A 151 1.64 7.60 18.33
CA SER A 151 0.67 8.46 19.02
C SER A 151 -0.60 8.63 18.18
N LEU A 152 -1.56 9.41 18.66
CA LEU A 152 -2.76 9.76 17.87
C LEU A 152 -2.41 10.42 16.53
N SER A 153 -1.30 11.14 16.46
CA SER A 153 -0.88 11.86 15.26
C SER A 153 0.27 11.22 14.51
N TRP A 154 0.95 10.19 15.05
CA TRP A 154 2.12 9.60 14.42
C TRP A 154 1.99 8.10 14.27
N GLN A 155 2.47 7.58 13.13
CA GLN A 155 2.55 6.16 12.84
C GLN A 155 3.85 5.83 12.11
N SER A 156 4.47 4.72 12.48
CA SER A 156 5.55 4.12 11.71
C SER A 156 5.08 2.83 11.03
N THR A 157 5.63 2.57 9.87
CA THR A 157 5.42 1.35 9.09
C THR A 157 6.77 0.84 8.64
N LEU A 158 7.04 -0.43 8.88
CA LEU A 158 8.19 -1.16 8.34
C LEU A 158 7.65 -2.34 7.55
N ASP A 159 8.09 -2.50 6.31
CA ASP A 159 7.76 -3.64 5.46
C ASP A 159 9.07 -4.18 4.87
N VAL A 160 9.42 -5.41 5.20
CA VAL A 160 10.63 -6.08 4.73
C VAL A 160 10.22 -7.37 4.05
N TRP A 161 10.71 -7.59 2.85
CA TRP A 161 10.44 -8.82 2.15
C TRP A 161 11.65 -9.28 1.33
N ALA A 162 11.74 -10.58 1.13
CA ALA A 162 12.73 -11.22 0.29
C ALA A 162 12.06 -12.25 -0.60
N GLY A 163 12.57 -12.35 -1.82
CA GLY A 163 12.10 -13.33 -2.81
C GLY A 163 13.28 -14.03 -3.47
N TYR A 164 13.04 -15.27 -3.89
CA TYR A 164 13.99 -16.03 -4.66
C TYR A 164 13.26 -16.92 -5.66
N GLY A 165 13.70 -16.91 -6.91
CA GLY A 165 13.03 -17.62 -7.98
C GLY A 165 13.90 -17.86 -9.20
N ILE A 166 13.25 -18.31 -10.26
CA ILE A 166 13.84 -18.57 -11.56
C ILE A 166 13.15 -17.68 -12.58
N GLU A 167 13.95 -16.94 -13.32
CA GLU A 167 13.51 -16.08 -14.41
C GLU A 167 13.94 -16.70 -15.75
N GLN A 168 13.01 -16.75 -16.70
CA GLN A 168 13.27 -17.15 -18.07
C GLN A 168 13.01 -15.98 -19.00
N ASN A 169 14.05 -15.53 -19.68
CA ASN A 169 14.00 -14.48 -20.68
C ASN A 169 14.09 -15.05 -22.08
N ILE A 170 13.17 -14.65 -22.96
CA ILE A 170 13.19 -15.00 -24.39
C ILE A 170 13.20 -13.68 -25.17
N ARG A 171 14.27 -13.47 -25.91
CA ARG A 171 14.40 -12.35 -26.84
C ARG A 171 14.36 -12.88 -28.27
N LYS A 172 13.49 -12.32 -29.08
CA LYS A 172 13.42 -12.57 -30.52
C LYS A 172 13.66 -11.28 -31.26
N GLU A 173 14.55 -11.34 -32.25
CA GLU A 173 14.89 -10.19 -33.07
C GLU A 173 14.89 -10.60 -34.55
N LYS A 174 14.29 -9.76 -35.38
CA LYS A 174 14.28 -9.97 -36.83
C LYS A 174 14.51 -8.66 -37.55
N MET A 175 15.44 -8.66 -38.49
CA MET A 175 15.62 -7.59 -39.45
C MET A 175 14.89 -7.92 -40.74
N ILE A 176 14.15 -6.97 -41.30
CA ILE A 176 13.31 -7.14 -42.48
C ILE A 176 13.95 -6.47 -43.70
N LEU A 177 14.72 -5.38 -43.50
CA LEU A 177 15.37 -4.60 -44.54
C LEU A 177 16.74 -4.13 -44.05
N PRO A 178 17.74 -3.96 -44.91
CA PRO A 178 17.73 -4.13 -46.36
C PRO A 178 17.83 -5.61 -46.81
N GLU A 179 18.43 -6.46 -46.00
CA GLU A 179 18.50 -7.88 -46.25
C GLU A 179 17.79 -8.63 -45.13
N PRO A 180 16.70 -9.37 -45.47
CA PRO A 180 16.00 -10.14 -44.45
C PRO A 180 16.86 -11.28 -43.96
N TRP A 181 17.00 -11.42 -42.64
CA TRP A 181 17.64 -12.56 -42.01
C TRP A 181 16.66 -13.28 -41.11
N ASP A 182 16.91 -14.55 -40.89
CA ASP A 182 16.08 -15.36 -40.01
C ASP A 182 16.02 -14.79 -38.59
N ALA A 183 14.88 -14.98 -37.97
CA ALA A 183 14.69 -14.49 -36.60
C ALA A 183 15.71 -15.13 -35.65
N ARG A 184 16.50 -14.29 -35.00
CA ARG A 184 17.40 -14.75 -33.92
C ARG A 184 16.61 -14.86 -32.62
N VAL A 185 16.80 -15.99 -31.94
CA VAL A 185 16.13 -16.27 -30.67
C VAL A 185 17.20 -16.51 -29.61
N TRP A 186 17.14 -15.72 -28.55
CA TRP A 186 17.96 -15.92 -27.34
C TRP A 186 17.05 -16.37 -26.22
N LYS A 187 17.43 -17.40 -25.53
CA LYS A 187 16.73 -17.91 -24.37
C LYS A 187 17.73 -17.97 -23.23
N THR A 188 17.42 -17.27 -22.14
CA THR A 188 18.25 -17.25 -20.94
C THR A 188 17.39 -17.67 -19.77
N THR A 189 17.89 -18.62 -18.98
CA THR A 189 17.26 -19.01 -17.71
C THR A 189 18.27 -18.71 -16.61
N GLN A 190 17.86 -17.94 -15.62
CA GLN A 190 18.72 -17.49 -14.53
C GLN A 190 17.99 -17.53 -13.19
N GLN A 191 18.75 -17.63 -12.13
CA GLN A 191 18.23 -17.44 -10.78
C GLN A 191 18.10 -15.95 -10.51
N ARG A 192 17.03 -15.55 -9.81
CA ARG A 192 16.80 -14.19 -9.38
C ARG A 192 16.51 -14.17 -7.88
N GLY A 193 17.18 -13.29 -7.17
CA GLY A 193 16.89 -12.98 -5.78
C GLY A 193 16.57 -11.50 -5.65
N ASN A 194 15.68 -11.15 -4.76
CA ASN A 194 15.35 -9.78 -4.43
C ASN A 194 15.13 -9.62 -2.92
N ILE A 195 15.48 -8.46 -2.41
CA ILE A 195 15.21 -8.05 -1.04
C ILE A 195 14.77 -6.60 -1.07
N SER A 196 13.77 -6.26 -0.27
CA SER A 196 13.30 -4.89 -0.13
C SER A 196 12.95 -4.59 1.31
N ALA A 197 13.26 -3.37 1.74
CA ALA A 197 12.88 -2.83 3.03
C ALA A 197 12.31 -1.43 2.83
N VAL A 198 11.05 -1.23 3.23
CA VAL A 198 10.34 0.04 3.18
C VAL A 198 10.06 0.49 4.61
N TYR A 199 10.65 1.62 4.99
CA TYR A 199 10.31 2.28 6.25
C TYR A 199 9.62 3.61 5.98
N SER A 200 8.52 3.86 6.65
CA SER A 200 7.80 5.14 6.51
C SER A 200 7.23 5.62 7.84
N VAL A 201 7.16 6.94 7.96
CA VAL A 201 6.54 7.63 9.08
C VAL A 201 5.44 8.55 8.55
N GLY A 202 4.25 8.40 9.11
CA GLY A 202 3.09 9.24 8.81
C GLY A 202 2.78 10.19 9.98
N TYR A 203 2.52 11.45 9.66
CA TYR A 203 2.05 12.47 10.58
C TYR A 203 0.64 12.91 10.19
N TYR A 204 -0.28 12.87 11.14
CA TYR A 204 -1.72 13.11 10.97
C TYR A 204 -2.18 14.23 11.90
N PRO A 205 -1.91 15.51 11.55
CA PRO A 205 -2.26 16.66 12.41
C PRO A 205 -3.77 16.87 12.54
N SER A 206 -4.55 16.39 11.60
CA SER A 206 -6.01 16.49 11.61
C SER A 206 -6.66 15.28 10.96
N SER A 207 -8.00 15.21 10.99
CA SER A 207 -8.78 14.18 10.29
C SER A 207 -8.68 14.27 8.76
N ARG A 208 -8.28 15.42 8.21
CA ARG A 208 -8.24 15.69 6.76
C ARG A 208 -6.83 15.81 6.19
N THR A 209 -5.84 16.10 7.04
CA THR A 209 -4.47 16.38 6.62
C THR A 209 -3.55 15.28 7.09
N TRP A 210 -2.69 14.82 6.20
CA TRP A 210 -1.64 13.86 6.54
C TRP A 210 -0.38 14.12 5.71
N LEU A 211 0.74 13.81 6.30
CA LEU A 211 2.05 13.85 5.68
C LEU A 211 2.72 12.49 5.89
N LYS A 212 3.33 11.95 4.86
CA LYS A 212 4.06 10.69 4.93
C LYS A 212 5.44 10.86 4.32
N ALA A 213 6.46 10.44 5.04
CA ALA A 213 7.82 10.35 4.56
C ALA A 213 8.30 8.90 4.69
N GLY A 214 9.10 8.44 3.74
CA GLY A 214 9.60 7.07 3.77
C GLY A 214 10.88 6.91 2.97
N ILE A 215 11.55 5.80 3.26
CA ILE A 215 12.75 5.33 2.58
C ILE A 215 12.48 3.90 2.11
N ASN A 216 12.80 3.63 0.86
CA ASN A 216 12.80 2.30 0.29
C ASN A 216 14.24 1.94 -0.07
N VAL A 217 14.68 0.77 0.38
CA VAL A 217 15.97 0.17 0.02
C VAL A 217 15.69 -1.18 -0.59
N SER A 218 16.16 -1.40 -1.82
CA SER A 218 15.98 -2.68 -2.50
C SER A 218 17.31 -3.14 -3.10
N GLY A 219 17.52 -4.44 -3.12
CA GLY A 219 18.64 -5.11 -3.75
C GLY A 219 18.17 -6.28 -4.60
N TYR A 220 18.89 -6.51 -5.71
CA TYR A 220 18.62 -7.58 -6.64
C TYR A 220 19.87 -8.41 -6.83
N TYR A 221 19.68 -9.71 -6.96
CA TYR A 221 20.71 -10.68 -7.32
C TYR A 221 20.28 -11.45 -8.56
N TYR A 222 21.17 -11.56 -9.51
CA TYR A 222 20.99 -12.39 -10.71
C TYR A 222 22.09 -13.42 -10.76
N GLY A 223 21.72 -14.70 -10.83
CA GLY A 223 22.65 -15.80 -11.04
C GLY A 223 23.15 -15.86 -12.49
N LYS A 224 24.21 -16.66 -12.72
CA LYS A 224 24.70 -16.88 -14.07
C LYS A 224 23.61 -17.55 -14.93
N GLY A 225 23.27 -16.93 -16.06
CA GLY A 225 22.38 -17.52 -17.06
C GLY A 225 22.99 -18.70 -17.78
N THR A 226 22.17 -19.63 -18.22
CA THR A 226 22.62 -20.85 -18.97
C THR A 226 23.05 -20.55 -20.39
N ASP A 227 22.49 -19.50 -21.01
CA ASP A 227 22.92 -19.03 -22.35
C ASP A 227 23.35 -17.57 -22.22
N LYS A 228 24.57 -17.23 -22.62
CA LYS A 228 25.05 -15.86 -22.68
C LYS A 228 24.46 -15.16 -23.91
N PRO A 229 23.52 -14.25 -23.77
CA PRO A 229 23.34 -13.25 -24.80
C PRO A 229 24.46 -12.20 -24.64
N TYR A 230 24.93 -11.69 -25.73
CA TYR A 230 25.94 -10.67 -25.88
C TYR A 230 26.01 -9.68 -24.70
N GLY A 231 27.09 -9.76 -23.92
CA GLY A 231 27.73 -8.66 -23.25
C GLY A 231 27.01 -7.98 -22.09
N ILE A 232 26.69 -8.70 -21.02
CA ILE A 232 26.74 -8.13 -19.66
C ILE A 232 27.12 -9.29 -18.73
N GLU A 233 28.36 -9.30 -18.30
CA GLU A 233 28.77 -9.93 -17.06
C GLU A 233 28.50 -8.88 -16.00
N GLU A 234 27.77 -9.27 -14.95
CA GLU A 234 28.07 -8.91 -13.58
C GLU A 234 26.85 -9.02 -12.70
N SER A 235 27.05 -9.57 -11.54
CA SER A 235 26.14 -9.48 -10.39
C SER A 235 26.11 -8.03 -9.91
N ASP A 236 25.19 -7.24 -10.42
CA ASP A 236 25.02 -5.89 -9.95
C ASP A 236 24.01 -5.87 -8.80
N MET A 237 24.53 -5.76 -7.58
CA MET A 237 23.74 -5.21 -6.49
C MET A 237 23.63 -3.70 -6.72
N HIS A 238 22.49 -3.26 -7.19
CA HIS A 238 22.19 -1.84 -7.25
C HIS A 238 21.34 -1.44 -6.04
N PRO A 239 21.92 -0.81 -5.02
CA PRO A 239 21.12 -0.15 -4.01
C PRO A 239 20.44 1.08 -4.61
N SER A 240 19.13 1.03 -4.72
CA SER A 240 18.35 2.20 -5.11
C SER A 240 17.65 2.77 -3.88
N VAL A 241 17.96 4.01 -3.55
CA VAL A 241 17.30 4.77 -2.48
C VAL A 241 16.30 5.73 -3.12
N TYR A 242 15.02 5.54 -2.85
CA TYR A 242 13.97 6.44 -3.30
C TYR A 242 13.35 7.17 -2.10
N ALA A 243 13.35 8.50 -2.16
CA ALA A 243 12.56 9.32 -1.27
C ALA A 243 11.24 9.65 -1.99
N CYS A 244 10.12 9.09 -1.53
CA CYS A 244 8.80 9.46 -2.02
C CYS A 244 8.21 10.57 -1.16
N ARG A 245 7.94 11.69 -1.80
CA ARG A 245 7.10 12.76 -1.29
C ARG A 245 5.75 12.63 -1.98
N THR A 246 4.73 12.22 -1.26
CA THR A 246 3.32 12.26 -1.73
C THR A 246 2.61 13.41 -1.08
#